data_5cf644203b581992836a272bfcc3d020
#
_entry.id   5cf644203b581992836a272bfcc3d020
#
_cell.length_a   1.000
_cell.length_b   1.000
_cell.length_c   1.000
_cell.angle_alpha   90.00
_cell.angle_beta   90.00
_cell.angle_gamma   90.00
#
_symmetry.space_group_name_H-M   'P 1'
#
loop_
_entity.id
_entity.type
_entity.pdbx_description
1 polymer ?
#
loop_
_entity_poly.entity_id
_entity_poly.type
_entity_poly.pdbx_seq_one_letter_code
_entity_poly.pdbx_strand_id
1 'polypeptide(L)'
;MPVWDAFSDMEALRREMERRFSDVWPGHGRAPRVAFLPGRGARQYPLVNVSEDEQNVYVEALAPGVDPKSLDLSVIQGALTIKGEKPGLAQVTAEAFHRNERAAGRFVRSIELPAEVDATRIKAEYRNGLLLITLPKSEAAKPRRIEVSVA
;
A
#
# COMPACT_ATOMS: atom_id res chain seq x y z
N MET A 1 31.79 5.87 37.60
CA MET A 1 32.00 5.70 36.15
C MET A 1 30.65 5.74 35.49
N PRO A 2 30.33 6.72 34.63
CA PRO A 2 29.06 6.71 33.92
C PRO A 2 29.10 5.60 32.87
N VAL A 3 28.15 4.69 32.96
CA VAL A 3 27.88 3.70 31.92
C VAL A 3 27.37 4.47 30.71
N TRP A 4 28.15 4.50 29.65
CA TRP A 4 27.76 5.05 28.37
C TRP A 4 26.60 4.22 27.82
N ASP A 5 25.42 4.80 27.78
CA ASP A 5 24.24 4.17 27.20
C ASP A 5 24.26 4.41 25.69
N ALA A 6 24.99 3.56 24.99
CA ALA A 6 25.15 3.62 23.53
C ALA A 6 23.80 3.55 22.75
N PHE A 7 22.74 3.09 23.41
CA PHE A 7 21.42 3.02 22.82
C PHE A 7 20.71 4.36 22.86
N SER A 8 20.87 5.13 23.96
CA SER A 8 20.27 6.47 24.08
C SER A 8 20.92 7.47 23.13
N ASP A 9 22.22 7.36 22.90
CA ASP A 9 22.97 8.20 21.96
C ASP A 9 22.60 7.89 20.49
N MET A 10 22.34 6.63 20.17
CA MET A 10 21.88 6.24 18.82
C MET A 10 20.45 6.71 18.55
N GLU A 11 19.58 6.70 19.55
CA GLU A 11 18.22 7.26 19.40
C GLU A 11 18.23 8.79 19.27
N ALA A 12 19.11 9.46 20.00
CA ALA A 12 19.29 10.90 19.88
C ALA A 12 19.83 11.29 18.51
N LEU A 13 20.81 10.57 18.00
CA LEU A 13 21.38 10.77 16.66
C LEU A 13 20.33 10.51 15.56
N ARG A 14 19.50 9.48 15.72
CA ARG A 14 18.41 9.21 14.78
C ARG A 14 17.40 10.35 14.72
N ARG A 15 16.99 10.89 15.89
CA ARG A 15 16.06 12.02 15.97
C ARG A 15 16.65 13.31 15.37
N GLU A 16 17.95 13.53 15.57
CA GLU A 16 18.66 14.69 15.02
C GLU A 16 18.77 14.57 13.48
N MET A 17 19.03 13.38 12.95
CA MET A 17 19.03 13.13 11.51
C MET A 17 17.64 13.32 10.90
N GLU A 18 16.58 12.85 11.55
CA GLU A 18 15.21 13.03 11.09
C GLU A 18 14.80 14.52 11.05
N ARG A 19 15.20 15.31 12.06
CA ARG A 19 14.97 16.77 12.08
C ARG A 19 15.72 17.48 10.95
N ARG A 20 17.00 17.21 10.78
CA ARG A 20 17.81 17.87 9.73
C ARG A 20 17.35 17.49 8.33
N PHE A 21 16.83 16.28 8.14
CA PHE A 21 16.24 15.87 6.86
C PHE A 21 14.93 16.59 6.56
N SER A 22 14.12 16.90 7.59
CA SER A 22 12.89 17.67 7.42
C SER A 22 13.14 19.15 7.14
N ASP A 23 14.23 19.71 7.68
CA ASP A 23 14.60 21.12 7.49
C ASP A 23 15.26 21.41 6.13
N VAL A 24 15.94 20.42 5.55
CA VAL A 24 16.62 20.56 4.23
C VAL A 24 15.62 20.37 3.07
N TRP A 25 14.44 19.82 3.33
CA TRP A 25 13.38 19.63 2.32
C TRP A 25 12.06 20.29 2.76
N PRO A 26 11.97 21.65 2.73
CA PRO A 26 10.72 22.33 3.03
C PRO A 26 9.77 22.23 1.84
N GLY A 27 9.02 21.18 1.82
CA GLY A 27 8.02 20.93 0.80
C GLY A 27 7.35 19.60 1.10
N HIS A 28 6.20 19.63 1.76
CA HIS A 28 5.30 18.49 1.92
C HIS A 28 4.66 18.09 0.58
N GLY A 29 5.43 18.19 -0.50
CA GLY A 29 5.18 17.46 -1.71
C GLY A 29 5.55 16.00 -1.44
N ARG A 30 4.60 15.08 -1.62
CA ARG A 30 4.85 13.65 -1.65
C ARG A 30 6.19 13.40 -2.35
N ALA A 31 7.21 13.01 -1.59
CA ALA A 31 8.46 12.53 -2.20
C ALA A 31 8.06 11.49 -3.25
N PRO A 32 8.55 11.60 -4.49
CA PRO A 32 8.26 10.60 -5.50
C PRO A 32 8.66 9.25 -4.90
N ARG A 33 7.70 8.36 -4.72
CA ARG A 33 7.98 6.99 -4.27
C ARG A 33 8.72 6.31 -5.40
N VAL A 34 10.04 6.44 -5.37
CA VAL A 34 10.91 5.75 -6.34
C VAL A 34 10.79 4.27 -6.02
N ALA A 35 10.16 3.53 -6.91
CA ALA A 35 9.90 2.10 -6.77
C ALA A 35 11.17 1.23 -6.62
N PHE A 36 12.36 1.85 -6.67
CA PHE A 36 13.65 1.18 -6.72
C PHE A 36 14.57 1.44 -5.52
N LEU A 37 14.11 2.13 -4.47
CA LEU A 37 14.92 2.22 -3.26
C LEU A 37 14.87 0.87 -2.53
N PRO A 38 16.01 0.17 -2.38
CA PRO A 38 16.09 -1.01 -1.52
C PRO A 38 15.87 -0.58 -0.08
N GLY A 39 14.67 -0.81 0.44
CA GLY A 39 14.27 -0.38 1.77
C GLY A 39 12.85 -0.82 2.10
N ARG A 40 12.21 -0.11 2.98
CA ARG A 40 10.86 -0.42 3.50
C ARG A 40 9.78 -0.62 2.43
N GLY A 41 9.92 -0.03 1.23
CA GLY A 41 8.99 -0.23 0.11
C GLY A 41 9.05 -1.64 -0.51
N ALA A 42 10.20 -2.30 -0.48
CA ALA A 42 10.36 -3.65 -1.02
C ALA A 42 9.61 -4.73 -0.22
N ARG A 43 9.20 -4.43 1.02
CA ARG A 43 8.44 -5.34 1.89
C ARG A 43 6.93 -5.20 1.75
N GLN A 44 6.45 -4.26 0.95
CA GLN A 44 5.02 -4.00 0.78
C GLN A 44 4.54 -4.51 -0.58
N TYR A 45 4.39 -5.81 -0.69
CA TYR A 45 3.79 -6.45 -1.86
C TYR A 45 2.29 -6.65 -1.65
N PRO A 46 1.46 -6.46 -2.69
CA PRO A 46 1.76 -5.83 -3.98
C PRO A 46 1.94 -4.31 -3.87
N LEU A 47 2.64 -3.71 -4.87
CA LEU A 47 2.67 -2.27 -5.02
C LEU A 47 1.31 -1.79 -5.50
N VAL A 48 0.82 -0.68 -4.95
CA VAL A 48 -0.51 -0.17 -5.22
C VAL A 48 -0.50 1.30 -5.56
N ASN A 49 -1.40 1.69 -6.47
CA ASN A 49 -1.82 3.07 -6.68
C ASN A 49 -3.26 3.21 -6.18
N VAL A 50 -3.55 4.30 -5.53
CA VAL A 50 -4.92 4.67 -5.11
C VAL A 50 -5.25 6.00 -5.73
N SER A 51 -6.39 6.06 -6.41
CA SER A 51 -6.96 7.26 -6.99
C SER A 51 -8.45 7.32 -6.70
N GLU A 52 -9.06 8.49 -6.84
CA GLU A 52 -10.50 8.66 -6.63
C GLU A 52 -11.10 9.70 -7.57
N ASP A 53 -12.38 9.56 -7.84
CA ASP A 53 -13.23 10.57 -8.45
C ASP A 53 -14.40 10.93 -7.50
N GLU A 54 -15.41 11.61 -7.99
CA GLU A 54 -16.58 11.99 -7.18
C GLU A 54 -17.40 10.80 -6.68
N GLN A 55 -17.37 9.67 -7.39
CA GLN A 55 -18.23 8.51 -7.17
C GLN A 55 -17.50 7.30 -6.62
N ASN A 56 -16.22 7.13 -6.96
CA ASN A 56 -15.48 5.90 -6.70
C ASN A 56 -14.08 6.17 -6.15
N VAL A 57 -13.57 5.20 -5.44
CA VAL A 57 -12.15 5.01 -5.16
C VAL A 57 -11.65 3.86 -6.04
N TYR A 58 -10.49 4.01 -6.65
CA TYR A 58 -9.84 3.03 -7.50
C TYR A 58 -8.53 2.59 -6.87
N VAL A 59 -8.32 1.28 -6.81
CA VAL A 59 -7.06 0.69 -6.37
C VAL A 59 -6.51 -0.20 -7.47
N GLU A 60 -5.30 0.11 -7.93
CA GLU A 60 -4.53 -0.69 -8.87
C GLU A 60 -3.41 -1.37 -8.13
N ALA A 61 -3.38 -2.69 -8.11
CA ALA A 61 -2.33 -3.47 -7.46
C ALA A 61 -1.52 -4.26 -8.49
N LEU A 62 -0.21 -4.04 -8.53
CA LEU A 62 0.70 -4.77 -9.40
C LEU A 62 1.08 -6.10 -8.75
N ALA A 63 0.41 -7.17 -9.16
CA ALA A 63 0.50 -8.50 -8.56
C ALA A 63 0.82 -9.62 -9.59
N PRO A 64 1.90 -9.50 -10.39
CA PRO A 64 2.22 -10.48 -11.41
C PRO A 64 2.58 -11.84 -10.79
N GLY A 65 2.00 -12.92 -11.38
CA GLY A 65 2.26 -14.29 -10.96
C GLY A 65 1.51 -14.72 -9.68
N VAL A 66 0.56 -13.93 -9.22
CA VAL A 66 -0.36 -14.33 -8.14
C VAL A 66 -1.38 -15.32 -8.71
N ASP A 67 -1.75 -16.32 -7.91
CA ASP A 67 -2.88 -17.20 -8.24
C ASP A 67 -4.19 -16.41 -8.02
N PRO A 68 -4.98 -16.14 -9.07
CA PRO A 68 -6.23 -15.39 -8.94
C PRO A 68 -7.23 -16.04 -7.99
N LYS A 69 -7.19 -17.38 -7.86
CA LYS A 69 -8.08 -18.13 -6.96
C LYS A 69 -7.73 -17.94 -5.48
N SER A 70 -6.51 -17.50 -5.19
CA SER A 70 -6.04 -17.23 -3.83
C SER A 70 -6.37 -15.81 -3.37
N LEU A 71 -6.84 -14.94 -4.28
CA LEU A 71 -7.14 -13.55 -3.94
C LEU A 71 -8.38 -13.44 -3.06
N ASP A 72 -8.21 -12.80 -1.91
CA ASP A 72 -9.26 -12.47 -0.97
C ASP A 72 -9.21 -10.97 -0.65
N LEU A 73 -10.35 -10.30 -0.81
CA LEU A 73 -10.49 -8.86 -0.63
C LEU A 73 -11.51 -8.59 0.48
N SER A 74 -11.16 -7.76 1.43
CA SER A 74 -12.09 -7.31 2.47
C SER A 74 -11.91 -5.83 2.77
N VAL A 75 -12.99 -5.16 3.13
CA VAL A 75 -12.97 -3.77 3.60
C VAL A 75 -13.52 -3.74 5.01
N ILE A 76 -12.72 -3.23 5.93
CA ILE A 76 -13.08 -3.11 7.36
C ILE A 76 -12.57 -1.75 7.84
N GLN A 77 -13.46 -0.97 8.45
CA GLN A 77 -13.14 0.32 9.08
C GLN A 77 -12.34 1.28 8.17
N GLY A 78 -12.73 1.37 6.90
CA GLY A 78 -12.07 2.26 5.94
C GLY A 78 -10.73 1.75 5.40
N ALA A 79 -10.35 0.52 5.69
CA ALA A 79 -9.15 -0.12 5.14
C ALA A 79 -9.51 -1.28 4.21
N LEU A 80 -8.95 -1.27 3.00
CA LEU A 80 -8.97 -2.40 2.07
C LEU A 80 -7.83 -3.34 2.39
N THR A 81 -8.14 -4.60 2.66
CA THR A 81 -7.15 -5.66 2.82
C THR A 81 -7.17 -6.59 1.60
N ILE A 82 -5.99 -6.78 0.99
CA ILE A 82 -5.75 -7.69 -0.13
C ILE A 82 -4.90 -8.84 0.41
N LYS A 83 -5.39 -10.07 0.30
CA LYS A 83 -4.64 -11.29 0.61
C LYS A 83 -4.49 -12.13 -0.65
N GLY A 84 -3.43 -12.89 -0.73
CA GLY A 84 -3.23 -13.81 -1.84
C GLY A 84 -1.95 -14.62 -1.69
N GLU A 85 -1.72 -15.47 -2.68
CA GLU A 85 -0.54 -16.32 -2.75
C GLU A 85 0.09 -16.22 -4.13
N LYS A 86 1.41 -16.02 -4.13
CA LYS A 86 2.23 -16.11 -5.32
C LYS A 86 2.98 -17.43 -5.26
N PRO A 87 2.59 -18.42 -6.08
CA PRO A 87 3.25 -19.72 -6.06
C PRO A 87 4.72 -19.61 -6.48
N GLY A 88 5.58 -20.40 -5.87
CA GLY A 88 6.95 -20.59 -6.31
C GLY A 88 7.02 -21.45 -7.57
N LEU A 89 8.22 -21.60 -8.12
CA LEU A 89 8.49 -22.52 -9.21
C LEU A 89 8.52 -23.95 -8.67
N ALA A 90 7.46 -24.70 -8.86
CA ALA A 90 7.26 -26.04 -8.28
C ALA A 90 8.30 -27.09 -8.72
N GLN A 91 9.02 -26.85 -9.82
CA GLN A 91 9.97 -27.82 -10.39
C GLN A 91 11.44 -27.46 -10.17
N VAL A 92 11.72 -26.40 -9.38
CA VAL A 92 13.08 -25.92 -9.13
C VAL A 92 13.40 -26.05 -7.65
N THR A 93 14.39 -26.87 -7.31
CA THR A 93 14.86 -27.00 -5.92
C THR A 93 15.64 -25.77 -5.48
N ALA A 94 15.74 -25.52 -4.18
CA ALA A 94 16.43 -24.36 -3.66
C ALA A 94 17.91 -24.30 -4.09
N GLU A 95 18.54 -25.46 -4.22
CA GLU A 95 19.96 -25.62 -4.61
C GLU A 95 20.19 -25.31 -6.10
N ALA A 96 19.16 -25.38 -6.93
CA ALA A 96 19.26 -25.10 -8.36
C ALA A 96 19.26 -23.60 -8.68
N PHE A 97 18.96 -22.73 -7.71
CA PHE A 97 18.98 -21.29 -7.93
C PHE A 97 20.39 -20.72 -7.81
N HIS A 98 20.92 -20.14 -8.85
CA HIS A 98 22.08 -19.26 -8.80
C HIS A 98 21.72 -17.86 -8.27
N ARG A 99 20.46 -17.43 -8.50
CA ARG A 99 19.91 -16.17 -8.00
C ARG A 99 18.39 -16.30 -7.85
N ASN A 100 17.86 -15.91 -6.71
CA ASN A 100 16.42 -15.89 -6.42
C ASN A 100 16.02 -14.51 -5.87
N GLU A 101 15.59 -13.62 -6.75
CA GLU A 101 15.15 -12.24 -6.44
C GLU A 101 13.63 -12.09 -6.52
N ARG A 102 12.92 -13.15 -6.94
CA ARG A 102 11.46 -13.15 -7.07
C ARG A 102 10.84 -13.91 -5.91
N ALA A 103 10.49 -13.19 -4.86
CA ALA A 103 9.83 -13.79 -3.72
C ALA A 103 8.52 -14.50 -4.11
N ALA A 104 8.31 -15.66 -3.52
CA ALA A 104 7.05 -16.42 -3.57
C ALA A 104 6.48 -16.54 -2.16
N GLY A 105 5.20 -16.87 -2.03
CA GLY A 105 4.53 -17.10 -0.77
C GLY A 105 3.25 -16.27 -0.61
N ARG A 106 2.69 -16.35 0.58
CA ARG A 106 1.48 -15.62 0.94
C ARG A 106 1.81 -14.17 1.28
N PHE A 107 0.88 -13.27 0.92
CA PHE A 107 0.98 -11.86 1.25
C PHE A 107 -0.34 -11.33 1.83
N VAL A 108 -0.22 -10.30 2.65
CA VAL A 108 -1.34 -9.50 3.16
C VAL A 108 -0.96 -8.04 3.01
N ARG A 109 -1.80 -7.27 2.33
CA ARG A 109 -1.63 -5.85 2.11
C ARG A 109 -2.85 -5.10 2.61
N SER A 110 -2.69 -4.21 3.58
CA SER A 110 -3.73 -3.29 4.02
C SER A 110 -3.47 -1.89 3.47
N ILE A 111 -4.52 -1.22 3.02
CA ILE A 111 -4.50 0.09 2.36
C ILE A 111 -5.61 0.93 2.97
N GLU A 112 -5.27 2.06 3.57
CA GLU A 112 -6.27 3.03 4.01
C GLU A 112 -6.93 3.69 2.81
N LEU A 113 -8.25 3.72 2.80
CA LEU A 113 -9.04 4.35 1.75
C LEU A 113 -9.25 5.83 2.08
N PRO A 114 -9.22 6.72 1.05
CA PRO A 114 -9.40 8.15 1.25
C PRO A 114 -10.83 8.55 1.61
N ALA A 115 -11.80 7.65 1.40
CA ALA A 115 -13.22 7.88 1.67
C ALA A 115 -13.92 6.60 2.11
N GLU A 116 -15.08 6.74 2.77
CA GLU A 116 -15.97 5.61 3.05
C GLU A 116 -16.53 5.04 1.75
N VAL A 117 -16.54 3.72 1.65
CA VAL A 117 -17.03 2.99 0.46
C VAL A 117 -18.14 2.03 0.82
N ASP A 118 -18.97 1.73 -0.18
CA ASP A 118 -20.02 0.73 -0.09
C ASP A 118 -19.43 -0.65 -0.41
N ALA A 119 -19.15 -1.42 0.63
CA ALA A 119 -18.54 -2.74 0.50
C ALA A 119 -19.38 -3.74 -0.32
N THR A 120 -20.70 -3.51 -0.45
CA THR A 120 -21.60 -4.41 -1.19
C THR A 120 -21.51 -4.24 -2.70
N ARG A 121 -20.94 -3.14 -3.18
CA ARG A 121 -20.84 -2.79 -4.60
C ARG A 121 -19.42 -2.79 -5.14
N ILE A 122 -18.47 -3.31 -4.38
CA ILE A 122 -17.07 -3.42 -4.79
C ILE A 122 -16.96 -4.37 -5.99
N LYS A 123 -16.17 -3.97 -6.99
CA LYS A 123 -15.82 -4.79 -8.15
C LYS A 123 -14.31 -4.96 -8.21
N ALA A 124 -13.86 -6.16 -8.51
CA ALA A 124 -12.45 -6.45 -8.69
C ALA A 124 -12.24 -7.28 -9.98
N GLU A 125 -11.21 -6.92 -10.74
CA GLU A 125 -10.80 -7.62 -11.95
C GLU A 125 -9.31 -7.87 -11.90
N TYR A 126 -8.88 -9.11 -12.15
CA TYR A 126 -7.47 -9.46 -12.28
C TYR A 126 -7.15 -9.81 -13.72
N ARG A 127 -6.26 -9.06 -14.35
CA ARG A 127 -5.84 -9.26 -15.74
C ARG A 127 -4.35 -8.96 -15.90
N ASN A 128 -3.64 -9.88 -16.53
CA ASN A 128 -2.23 -9.70 -16.90
C ASN A 128 -1.31 -9.28 -15.74
N GLY A 129 -1.58 -9.77 -14.52
CA GLY A 129 -0.82 -9.42 -13.34
C GLY A 129 -1.21 -8.09 -12.68
N LEU A 130 -2.26 -7.45 -13.15
CA LEU A 130 -2.81 -6.24 -12.58
C LEU A 130 -4.17 -6.54 -11.93
N LEU A 131 -4.32 -6.22 -10.66
CA LEU A 131 -5.57 -6.29 -9.93
C LEU A 131 -6.18 -4.89 -9.86
N LEU A 132 -7.31 -4.72 -10.52
CA LEU A 132 -8.08 -3.47 -10.56
C LEU A 132 -9.27 -3.61 -9.63
N ILE A 133 -9.41 -2.69 -8.67
CA ILE A 133 -10.50 -2.70 -7.69
C ILE A 133 -11.21 -1.36 -7.77
N THR A 134 -12.51 -1.39 -8.03
CA THR A 134 -13.40 -0.23 -8.02
C THR A 134 -14.27 -0.29 -6.79
N LEU A 135 -14.17 0.72 -5.95
CA LEU A 135 -14.87 0.84 -4.68
C LEU A 135 -15.81 2.07 -4.73
N PRO A 136 -17.12 1.88 -4.99
CA PRO A 136 -18.06 2.99 -4.96
C PRO A 136 -18.10 3.65 -3.58
N LYS A 137 -18.06 4.98 -3.54
CA LYS A 137 -18.20 5.74 -2.30
C LYS A 137 -19.58 5.54 -1.69
N SER A 138 -19.66 5.52 -0.36
CA SER A 138 -20.93 5.53 0.35
C SER A 138 -21.69 6.80 0.05
N GLU A 139 -23.01 6.79 0.14
CA GLU A 139 -23.82 7.99 -0.11
C GLU A 139 -23.47 9.14 0.85
N ALA A 140 -22.97 8.82 2.06
CA ALA A 140 -22.52 9.82 3.02
C ALA A 140 -21.20 10.48 2.62
N ALA A 141 -20.36 9.78 1.86
CA ALA A 141 -19.04 10.26 1.42
C ALA A 141 -19.07 11.02 0.09
N LYS A 142 -20.20 11.06 -0.60
CA LYS A 142 -20.36 11.79 -1.87
C LYS A 142 -20.53 13.30 -1.65
N PRO A 143 -19.98 14.14 -2.52
CA PRO A 143 -20.19 15.58 -2.48
C PRO A 143 -21.69 15.93 -2.52
N ARG A 144 -22.16 16.77 -1.59
CA ARG A 144 -23.51 17.31 -1.60
C ARG A 144 -23.47 18.79 -1.92
N ARG A 145 -24.29 19.21 -2.87
CA ARG A 145 -24.48 20.63 -3.16
C ARG A 145 -25.32 21.26 -2.04
N ILE A 146 -24.80 22.31 -1.43
CA ILE A 146 -25.52 23.09 -0.41
C ILE A 146 -26.01 24.38 -1.08
N GLU A 147 -27.33 24.61 -1.07
CA GLU A 147 -27.90 25.88 -1.51
C GLU A 147 -27.81 26.90 -0.37
N VAL A 148 -27.19 28.03 -0.64
CA VAL A 148 -27.08 29.13 0.31
C VAL A 148 -28.24 30.09 0.01
N SER A 149 -29.19 30.21 0.94
CA SER A 149 -30.23 31.25 0.87
C SER A 149 -29.65 32.53 1.47
N VAL A 150 -29.73 33.62 0.70
CA VAL A 150 -29.37 34.97 1.19
C VAL A 150 -30.64 35.56 1.79
N ALA A 151 -30.59 35.92 3.05
CA ALA A 151 -31.61 36.63 3.77
C ALA A 151 -31.53 38.15 3.52
#